data_07605e6ba979d8d5e9ba6b99d91c0b5a
#
_entry.id   07605e6ba979d8d5e9ba6b99d91c0b5a
#
_cell.length_a   1.000
_cell.length_b   1.000
_cell.length_c   1.000
_cell.angle_alpha   90.00
_cell.angle_beta   90.00
_cell.angle_gamma   90.00
#
_symmetry.space_group_name_H-M   'P 1'
#
loop_
_entity.id
_entity.type
_entity.pdbx_description
1 polymer ?
#
loop_
_entity_poly.entity_id
_entity_poly.type
_entity_poly.pdbx_seq_one_letter_code
_entity_poly.pdbx_strand_id
1 'polypeptide(L)'
;MENRVVITAASAISPIGHHKDEIIDSLINGKSGVKALRPDDLLSDYVESKVFGTVSTPIEFDFERKYRKTMGPVAYYACQVVKEVLEAAGLDPAFISSGRLGVAFGSTHGSPTVQRGIYEKFFSHSRSDFSTVGAVDYLKSMVHTTAVNITKMFRIKGRVISSSTACTTGSQSIGFGYEAVKYGLQDAMLCGGADEYDTTTVAVFDNLLACSTAFNDTPHRTPRPFDKQRDGLVVGEGAGCVLLESYDFARKRGAPILGEVIGFWCNNNGGDLILPNRDGITDTIRLGLKNAGLAPDEVDFVSAHATATKMGDIVEAQAIHNVYGDHPYVTGLKGYMGHTMGSCGAIE
;
A
#
# COMPACT_ATOMS: atom_id res chain seq x y z
N MET A 1 24.55 -1.76 19.62
CA MET A 1 24.33 -2.99 18.82
C MET A 1 23.05 -2.80 18.03
N GLU A 2 23.04 -3.22 16.78
CA GLU A 2 21.83 -3.20 15.96
C GLU A 2 20.92 -4.37 16.34
N ASN A 3 19.60 -4.13 16.36
CA ASN A 3 18.63 -5.18 16.63
C ASN A 3 18.33 -5.97 15.35
N ARG A 4 18.10 -7.28 15.47
CA ARG A 4 17.39 -8.04 14.46
C ARG A 4 15.92 -7.62 14.48
N VAL A 5 15.29 -7.55 13.30
CA VAL A 5 13.91 -7.05 13.15
C VAL A 5 13.03 -8.14 12.57
N VAL A 6 11.95 -8.48 13.27
CA VAL A 6 11.05 -9.57 12.87
C VAL A 6 9.64 -9.06 12.66
N ILE A 7 8.91 -9.75 11.77
CA ILE A 7 7.48 -9.56 11.54
C ILE A 7 6.75 -10.54 12.48
N THR A 8 5.85 -10.03 13.30
CA THR A 8 5.11 -10.85 14.28
C THR A 8 3.60 -10.91 14.04
N ALA A 9 3.06 -9.96 13.28
CA ALA A 9 1.68 -9.98 12.82
C ALA A 9 1.56 -9.22 11.49
N ALA A 10 0.56 -9.59 10.69
CA ALA A 10 0.23 -8.95 9.42
C ALA A 10 -1.27 -9.03 9.15
N SER A 11 -1.81 -8.02 8.46
CA SER A 11 -3.17 -8.03 7.92
C SER A 11 -3.24 -7.21 6.64
N ALA A 12 -4.16 -7.59 5.75
CA ALA A 12 -4.40 -6.89 4.51
C ALA A 12 -5.89 -6.89 4.13
N ILE A 13 -6.31 -5.79 3.52
CA ILE A 13 -7.56 -5.62 2.80
C ILE A 13 -7.20 -5.40 1.34
N SER A 14 -7.74 -6.21 0.45
CA SER A 14 -7.44 -6.15 -0.98
C SER A 14 -8.64 -6.52 -1.83
N PRO A 15 -8.62 -6.25 -3.16
CA PRO A 15 -9.66 -6.68 -4.07
C PRO A 15 -9.89 -8.19 -4.14
N ILE A 16 -8.90 -9.01 -3.73
CA ILE A 16 -8.96 -10.48 -3.75
C ILE A 16 -9.25 -11.10 -2.38
N GLY A 17 -9.47 -10.29 -1.35
CA GLY A 17 -9.85 -10.75 -0.02
C GLY A 17 -9.47 -9.78 1.08
N HIS A 18 -10.11 -9.97 2.24
CA HIS A 18 -9.87 -9.16 3.44
C HIS A 18 -8.96 -9.88 4.44
N HIS A 19 -9.01 -11.19 4.49
CA HIS A 19 -8.19 -11.98 5.41
C HIS A 19 -7.24 -12.90 4.65
N LYS A 20 -6.16 -13.31 5.33
CA LYS A 20 -5.12 -14.18 4.77
C LYS A 20 -5.71 -15.38 4.00
N ASP A 21 -6.69 -16.07 4.59
CA ASP A 21 -7.24 -17.28 4.00
C ASP A 21 -8.04 -16.98 2.70
N GLU A 22 -8.77 -15.86 2.67
CA GLU A 22 -9.48 -15.39 1.46
C GLU A 22 -8.51 -15.02 0.34
N ILE A 23 -7.42 -14.30 0.70
CA ILE A 23 -6.38 -13.90 -0.25
C ILE A 23 -5.69 -15.14 -0.81
N ILE A 24 -5.31 -16.10 0.03
CA ILE A 24 -4.68 -17.37 -0.37
C ILE A 24 -5.64 -18.17 -1.28
N ASP A 25 -6.91 -18.30 -0.90
CA ASP A 25 -7.91 -19.01 -1.73
C ASP A 25 -8.06 -18.35 -3.10
N SER A 26 -8.08 -17.03 -3.14
CA SER A 26 -8.15 -16.27 -4.40
C SER A 26 -6.92 -16.49 -5.28
N LEU A 27 -5.73 -16.50 -4.69
CA LEU A 27 -4.49 -16.75 -5.43
C LEU A 27 -4.39 -18.18 -5.94
N ILE A 28 -4.73 -19.19 -5.12
CA ILE A 28 -4.70 -20.62 -5.50
C ILE A 28 -5.70 -20.89 -6.63
N ASN A 29 -6.88 -20.27 -6.57
CA ASN A 29 -7.95 -20.50 -7.55
C ASN A 29 -7.91 -19.51 -8.73
N GLY A 30 -6.90 -18.65 -8.83
CA GLY A 30 -6.77 -17.69 -9.92
C GLY A 30 -7.91 -16.68 -10.00
N LYS A 31 -8.53 -16.32 -8.85
CA LYS A 31 -9.65 -15.39 -8.80
C LYS A 31 -9.14 -13.95 -8.95
N SER A 32 -9.74 -13.20 -9.87
CA SER A 32 -9.45 -11.78 -10.05
C SER A 32 -10.40 -10.93 -9.21
N GLY A 33 -9.84 -9.91 -8.55
CA GLY A 33 -10.58 -8.86 -7.87
C GLY A 33 -10.89 -7.65 -8.77
N VAL A 34 -10.46 -7.70 -10.04
CA VAL A 34 -10.73 -6.62 -11.01
C VAL A 34 -12.15 -6.73 -11.54
N LYS A 35 -12.86 -5.62 -11.56
CA LYS A 35 -14.26 -5.51 -11.97
C LYS A 35 -14.46 -4.37 -12.96
N ALA A 36 -15.58 -4.40 -13.67
CA ALA A 36 -16.02 -3.27 -14.48
C ALA A 36 -16.41 -2.09 -13.60
N LEU A 37 -16.09 -0.88 -14.05
CA LEU A 37 -16.62 0.38 -13.49
C LEU A 37 -18.15 0.35 -13.54
N ARG A 38 -18.77 0.83 -12.47
CA ARG A 38 -20.24 0.98 -12.47
C ARG A 38 -20.62 2.19 -13.30
N PRO A 39 -21.72 2.13 -14.06
CA PRO A 39 -22.18 3.25 -14.87
C PRO A 39 -22.51 4.52 -14.07
N ASP A 40 -22.84 4.35 -12.78
CA ASP A 40 -23.16 5.44 -11.85
C ASP A 40 -21.93 6.00 -11.12
N ASP A 41 -20.74 5.44 -11.35
CA ASP A 41 -19.49 6.02 -10.82
C ASP A 41 -19.26 7.39 -11.47
N LEU A 42 -19.05 8.40 -10.64
CA LEU A 42 -18.77 9.75 -11.11
C LEU A 42 -17.56 9.75 -12.04
N LEU A 43 -17.63 10.49 -13.13
CA LEU A 43 -16.61 10.58 -14.19
C LEU A 43 -16.41 9.29 -14.99
N SER A 44 -17.24 8.25 -14.82
CA SER A 44 -17.15 7.03 -15.61
C SER A 44 -17.17 7.28 -17.12
N ASP A 45 -17.93 8.29 -17.57
CA ASP A 45 -18.03 8.67 -18.99
C ASP A 45 -16.77 9.39 -19.52
N TYR A 46 -15.91 9.90 -18.64
CA TYR A 46 -14.73 10.72 -18.98
C TYR A 46 -13.43 9.94 -18.98
N VAL A 47 -13.43 8.69 -18.54
CA VAL A 47 -12.24 7.82 -18.54
C VAL A 47 -12.38 6.74 -19.60
N GLU A 48 -11.27 6.41 -20.25
CA GLU A 48 -11.22 5.33 -21.26
C GLU A 48 -11.14 3.95 -20.59
N SER A 49 -10.41 3.84 -19.49
CA SER A 49 -10.35 2.60 -18.71
C SER A 49 -11.63 2.40 -17.91
N LYS A 50 -12.31 1.29 -18.17
CA LYS A 50 -13.59 0.93 -17.52
C LYS A 50 -13.44 -0.22 -16.52
N VAL A 51 -12.23 -0.43 -16.00
CA VAL A 51 -11.91 -1.51 -15.07
C VAL A 51 -11.16 -1.00 -13.86
N PHE A 52 -11.40 -1.62 -12.70
CA PHE A 52 -10.69 -1.29 -11.47
C PHE A 52 -10.70 -2.46 -10.46
N GLY A 53 -9.73 -2.46 -9.54
CA GLY A 53 -9.66 -3.41 -8.42
C GLY A 53 -10.33 -2.84 -7.18
N THR A 54 -11.50 -3.33 -6.83
CA THR A 54 -12.23 -2.87 -5.64
C THR A 54 -12.29 -3.92 -4.56
N VAL A 55 -12.26 -3.48 -3.31
CA VAL A 55 -12.56 -4.33 -2.16
C VAL A 55 -14.00 -4.83 -2.29
N SER A 56 -14.14 -6.13 -2.45
CA SER A 56 -15.41 -6.78 -2.82
C SER A 56 -16.25 -7.18 -1.64
N THR A 57 -15.59 -7.55 -0.55
CA THR A 57 -16.25 -7.98 0.68
C THR A 57 -16.63 -6.74 1.47
N PRO A 58 -17.91 -6.55 1.80
CA PRO A 58 -18.31 -5.47 2.69
C PRO A 58 -17.56 -5.58 4.02
N ILE A 59 -16.89 -4.51 4.42
CA ILE A 59 -16.18 -4.44 5.69
C ILE A 59 -17.04 -3.65 6.67
N GLU A 60 -17.41 -4.28 7.78
CA GLU A 60 -18.07 -3.57 8.87
C GLU A 60 -17.00 -2.89 9.74
N PHE A 61 -16.95 -1.57 9.65
CA PHE A 61 -16.06 -0.76 10.49
C PHE A 61 -16.74 -0.44 11.82
N ASP A 62 -16.54 -1.32 12.80
CA ASP A 62 -17.02 -1.10 14.18
C ASP A 62 -16.09 -0.13 14.94
N PHE A 63 -16.14 1.14 14.56
CA PHE A 63 -15.39 2.19 15.21
C PHE A 63 -16.32 3.17 15.93
N GLU A 64 -15.95 3.55 17.16
CA GLU A 64 -16.70 4.56 17.92
C GLU A 64 -16.83 5.88 17.13
N ARG A 65 -17.99 6.53 17.22
CA ARG A 65 -18.28 7.80 16.51
C ARG A 65 -17.20 8.87 16.68
N LYS A 66 -16.55 8.93 17.85
CA LYS A 66 -15.49 9.92 18.14
C LYS A 66 -14.27 9.78 17.24
N TYR A 67 -13.96 8.54 16.78
CA TYR A 67 -12.87 8.27 15.84
C TYR A 67 -13.33 8.49 14.40
N ARG A 68 -14.50 7.98 14.02
CA ARG A 68 -15.05 8.10 12.66
C ARG A 68 -15.16 9.55 12.16
N LYS A 69 -15.34 10.52 13.06
CA LYS A 69 -15.44 11.95 12.69
C LYS A 69 -14.25 12.49 11.90
N THR A 70 -13.07 11.93 12.07
CA THR A 70 -11.83 12.38 11.43
C THR A 70 -11.34 11.46 10.32
N MET A 71 -12.10 10.43 9.96
CA MET A 71 -11.73 9.42 8.97
C MET A 71 -12.43 9.70 7.63
N GLY A 72 -11.66 9.72 6.54
CA GLY A 72 -12.12 9.43 5.19
C GLY A 72 -12.04 7.92 4.93
N PRO A 73 -12.53 7.41 3.78
CA PRO A 73 -12.49 5.97 3.47
C PRO A 73 -11.11 5.34 3.63
N VAL A 74 -10.05 5.99 3.17
CA VAL A 74 -8.66 5.50 3.31
C VAL A 74 -8.26 5.26 4.77
N ALA A 75 -8.71 6.13 5.69
CA ALA A 75 -8.40 5.99 7.10
C ALA A 75 -9.19 4.84 7.78
N TYR A 76 -10.37 4.50 7.25
CA TYR A 76 -11.09 3.31 7.70
C TYR A 76 -10.30 2.04 7.37
N TYR A 77 -9.82 1.89 6.14
CA TYR A 77 -8.99 0.75 5.75
C TYR A 77 -7.71 0.66 6.59
N ALA A 78 -6.99 1.78 6.74
CA ALA A 78 -5.77 1.84 7.53
C ALA A 78 -5.99 1.44 9.00
N CYS A 79 -7.03 1.97 9.64
CA CYS A 79 -7.35 1.64 11.03
C CYS A 79 -7.84 0.20 11.20
N GLN A 80 -8.52 -0.36 10.20
CA GLN A 80 -9.01 -1.74 10.26
C GLN A 80 -7.85 -2.74 10.23
N VAL A 81 -6.93 -2.64 9.28
CA VAL A 81 -5.78 -3.56 9.22
C VAL A 81 -4.90 -3.44 10.46
N VAL A 82 -4.75 -2.23 11.02
CA VAL A 82 -4.00 -2.02 12.25
C VAL A 82 -4.72 -2.63 13.47
N LYS A 83 -6.06 -2.50 13.54
CA LYS A 83 -6.87 -3.16 14.59
C LYS A 83 -6.61 -4.67 14.58
N GLU A 84 -6.71 -5.29 13.42
CA GLU A 84 -6.50 -6.74 13.24
C GLU A 84 -5.08 -7.17 13.61
N VAL A 85 -4.08 -6.39 13.19
CA VAL A 85 -2.67 -6.64 13.56
C VAL A 85 -2.46 -6.57 15.07
N LEU A 86 -3.04 -5.57 15.75
CA LEU A 86 -2.92 -5.42 17.19
C LEU A 86 -3.66 -6.54 17.96
N GLU A 87 -4.82 -6.95 17.46
CA GLU A 87 -5.58 -8.08 18.01
C GLU A 87 -4.82 -9.40 17.86
N ALA A 88 -4.29 -9.67 16.66
CA ALA A 88 -3.49 -10.87 16.39
C ALA A 88 -2.18 -10.90 17.19
N ALA A 89 -1.54 -9.74 17.37
CA ALA A 89 -0.30 -9.62 18.11
C ALA A 89 -0.47 -9.78 19.62
N GLY A 90 -1.66 -9.50 20.17
CA GLY A 90 -1.93 -9.57 21.61
C GLY A 90 -1.03 -8.66 22.45
N LEU A 91 -0.68 -7.46 21.92
CA LEU A 91 0.16 -6.51 22.65
C LEU A 91 -0.55 -5.96 23.89
N ASP A 92 0.21 -5.84 24.99
CA ASP A 92 -0.28 -5.22 26.22
C ASP A 92 -0.72 -3.75 25.93
N PRO A 93 -1.95 -3.36 26.31
CA PRO A 93 -2.43 -1.99 26.17
C PRO A 93 -1.51 -0.94 26.82
N ALA A 94 -0.83 -1.27 27.91
CA ALA A 94 0.16 -0.40 28.53
C ALA A 94 1.39 -0.21 27.63
N PHE A 95 1.81 -1.26 26.91
CA PHE A 95 2.89 -1.15 25.94
C PHE A 95 2.48 -0.30 24.74
N ILE A 96 1.26 -0.49 24.21
CA ILE A 96 0.76 0.28 23.05
C ILE A 96 0.84 1.79 23.33
N SER A 97 0.51 2.22 24.56
CA SER A 97 0.52 3.63 24.96
C SER A 97 1.81 4.10 25.65
N SER A 98 2.85 3.27 25.71
CA SER A 98 4.09 3.53 26.43
C SER A 98 5.04 4.53 25.75
N GLY A 99 4.85 4.78 24.44
CA GLY A 99 5.81 5.51 23.62
C GLY A 99 6.87 4.61 22.93
N ARG A 100 6.85 3.29 23.21
CA ARG A 100 7.80 2.32 22.62
C ARG A 100 7.27 1.63 21.36
N LEU A 101 5.97 1.74 21.08
CA LEU A 101 5.33 1.38 19.81
C LEU A 101 5.17 2.62 18.95
N GLY A 102 5.73 2.59 17.74
CA GLY A 102 5.58 3.66 16.74
C GLY A 102 4.72 3.25 15.55
N VAL A 103 4.51 4.19 14.64
CA VAL A 103 3.74 4.03 13.41
C VAL A 103 4.55 4.58 12.24
N ALA A 104 4.71 3.80 11.17
CA ALA A 104 5.15 4.25 9.85
C ALA A 104 4.08 3.83 8.85
N PHE A 105 3.23 4.77 8.44
CA PHE A 105 2.05 4.44 7.64
C PHE A 105 1.70 5.57 6.69
N GLY A 106 1.38 5.25 5.45
CA GLY A 106 1.19 6.25 4.42
C GLY A 106 0.02 6.02 3.48
N SER A 107 -0.13 6.97 2.57
CA SER A 107 -1.08 6.95 1.47
C SER A 107 -0.51 7.77 0.31
N THR A 108 -0.85 7.39 -0.92
CA THR A 108 -0.47 8.17 -2.11
C THR A 108 -1.23 9.49 -2.19
N HIS A 109 -2.53 9.44 -1.95
CA HIS A 109 -3.45 10.55 -2.20
C HIS A 109 -4.13 11.12 -0.95
N GLY A 110 -4.10 10.41 0.17
CA GLY A 110 -5.02 10.68 1.28
C GLY A 110 -6.42 10.19 0.92
N SER A 111 -7.45 11.04 1.08
CA SER A 111 -8.81 10.68 0.69
C SER A 111 -9.27 11.50 -0.53
N PRO A 112 -9.10 11.00 -1.75
CA PRO A 112 -9.55 11.68 -2.98
C PRO A 112 -11.06 11.86 -3.01
N THR A 113 -11.84 10.93 -2.46
CA THR A 113 -13.30 11.08 -2.34
C THR A 113 -13.68 12.32 -1.51
N VAL A 114 -12.99 12.54 -0.39
CA VAL A 114 -13.22 13.73 0.45
C VAL A 114 -12.74 15.00 -0.26
N GLN A 115 -11.56 14.96 -0.91
CA GLN A 115 -11.04 16.09 -1.68
C GLN A 115 -12.03 16.52 -2.77
N ARG A 116 -12.53 15.56 -3.54
CA ARG A 116 -13.52 15.80 -4.58
C ARG A 116 -14.78 16.50 -3.99
N GLY A 117 -15.32 15.97 -2.90
CA GLY A 117 -16.48 16.58 -2.23
C GLY A 117 -16.20 18.00 -1.70
N ILE A 118 -14.97 18.34 -1.31
CA ILE A 118 -14.57 19.70 -0.98
C ILE A 118 -14.58 20.58 -2.24
N TYR A 119 -13.97 20.15 -3.34
CA TYR A 119 -13.91 20.91 -4.58
C TYR A 119 -15.28 21.10 -5.23
N GLU A 120 -16.14 20.10 -5.20
CA GLU A 120 -17.54 20.24 -5.64
C GLU A 120 -18.25 21.40 -4.94
N LYS A 121 -18.06 21.54 -3.61
CA LYS A 121 -18.60 22.66 -2.84
C LYS A 121 -17.96 24.00 -3.19
N PHE A 122 -16.66 24.04 -3.44
CA PHE A 122 -15.97 25.25 -3.89
C PHE A 122 -16.51 25.75 -5.24
N PHE A 123 -16.79 24.85 -6.17
CA PHE A 123 -17.19 25.18 -7.53
C PHE A 123 -18.71 25.26 -7.72
N SER A 124 -19.52 24.94 -6.70
CA SER A 124 -20.97 25.09 -6.72
C SER A 124 -21.45 26.54 -6.83
N HIS A 125 -20.53 27.51 -6.65
CA HIS A 125 -20.79 28.95 -6.64
C HIS A 125 -21.79 29.40 -5.55
N SER A 126 -22.09 28.56 -4.59
CA SER A 126 -22.97 28.84 -3.46
C SER A 126 -22.18 29.06 -2.18
N ARG A 127 -22.33 30.22 -1.56
CA ARG A 127 -21.72 30.50 -0.24
C ARG A 127 -22.22 29.55 0.84
N SER A 128 -23.47 29.11 0.75
CA SER A 128 -24.05 28.16 1.70
C SER A 128 -23.39 26.79 1.62
N ASP A 129 -23.06 26.33 0.42
CA ASP A 129 -22.41 25.04 0.22
C ASP A 129 -20.96 25.05 0.75
N PHE A 130 -20.23 26.13 0.48
CA PHE A 130 -18.88 26.31 1.02
C PHE A 130 -18.85 26.37 2.55
N SER A 131 -19.83 27.01 3.19
CA SER A 131 -19.91 27.10 4.65
C SER A 131 -20.05 25.72 5.33
N THR A 132 -20.42 24.69 4.57
CA THR A 132 -20.52 23.29 5.05
C THR A 132 -19.17 22.55 5.03
N VAL A 133 -18.12 23.11 4.43
CA VAL A 133 -16.76 22.53 4.47
C VAL A 133 -16.13 22.86 5.82
N GLY A 134 -15.92 21.82 6.61
CA GLY A 134 -15.29 21.96 7.94
C GLY A 134 -13.79 21.71 7.91
N ALA A 135 -13.08 22.23 8.90
CA ALA A 135 -11.65 21.95 9.09
C ALA A 135 -11.37 20.41 9.18
N VAL A 136 -12.33 19.65 9.69
CA VAL A 136 -12.24 18.19 9.78
C VAL A 136 -12.25 17.54 8.39
N ASP A 137 -13.02 18.05 7.44
CA ASP A 137 -13.01 17.49 6.07
C ASP A 137 -11.68 17.74 5.40
N TYR A 138 -11.08 18.90 5.63
CA TYR A 138 -9.73 19.17 5.17
C TYR A 138 -8.70 18.19 5.74
N LEU A 139 -8.76 17.91 7.06
CA LEU A 139 -7.88 16.94 7.69
C LEU A 139 -8.06 15.51 7.15
N LYS A 140 -9.29 15.12 6.82
CA LYS A 140 -9.58 13.81 6.22
C LYS A 140 -8.94 13.64 4.84
N SER A 141 -8.81 14.73 4.08
CA SER A 141 -8.31 14.70 2.70
C SER A 141 -6.78 14.58 2.60
N MET A 142 -6.04 14.86 3.69
CA MET A 142 -4.58 14.91 3.66
C MET A 142 -3.94 13.53 3.65
N VAL A 143 -2.76 13.40 3.03
CA VAL A 143 -2.02 12.12 2.92
C VAL A 143 -1.64 11.49 4.26
N HIS A 144 -1.40 12.31 5.30
CA HIS A 144 -1.06 11.82 6.63
C HIS A 144 -2.28 11.37 7.47
N THR A 145 -3.49 11.45 6.91
CA THR A 145 -4.74 11.09 7.63
C THR A 145 -4.72 9.65 8.14
N THR A 146 -4.05 8.73 7.44
CA THR A 146 -3.89 7.33 7.84
C THR A 146 -3.12 7.21 9.15
N ALA A 147 -1.88 7.69 9.19
CA ALA A 147 -1.01 7.62 10.37
C ALA A 147 -1.61 8.33 11.59
N VAL A 148 -2.22 9.50 11.38
CA VAL A 148 -2.81 10.30 12.47
C VAL A 148 -4.05 9.63 13.07
N ASN A 149 -4.93 9.04 12.25
CA ASN A 149 -6.10 8.34 12.75
C ASN A 149 -5.72 7.05 13.48
N ILE A 150 -4.69 6.31 13.00
CA ILE A 150 -4.13 5.16 13.69
C ILE A 150 -3.64 5.56 15.09
N THR A 151 -2.77 6.57 15.19
CA THR A 151 -2.22 6.98 16.48
C THR A 151 -3.29 7.47 17.45
N LYS A 152 -4.26 8.22 16.94
CA LYS A 152 -5.40 8.72 17.74
C LYS A 152 -6.28 7.57 18.23
N MET A 153 -6.64 6.63 17.36
CA MET A 153 -7.57 5.53 17.70
C MET A 153 -6.96 4.58 18.72
N PHE A 154 -5.71 4.19 18.53
CA PHE A 154 -5.03 3.21 19.39
C PHE A 154 -4.17 3.85 20.49
N ARG A 155 -4.21 5.18 20.63
CA ARG A 155 -3.48 5.95 21.64
C ARG A 155 -1.97 5.71 21.64
N ILE A 156 -1.41 5.50 20.43
CA ILE A 156 0.01 5.28 20.23
C ILE A 156 0.77 6.58 20.44
N LYS A 157 1.80 6.56 21.29
CA LYS A 157 2.59 7.74 21.68
C LYS A 157 4.02 7.71 21.15
N GLY A 158 4.43 6.65 20.47
CA GLY A 158 5.75 6.52 19.89
C GLY A 158 5.94 7.37 18.63
N ARG A 159 7.01 7.09 17.93
CA ARG A 159 7.36 7.78 16.67
C ARG A 159 6.24 7.65 15.64
N VAL A 160 5.97 8.73 14.91
CA VAL A 160 5.05 8.73 13.77
C VAL A 160 5.82 9.16 12.53
N ILE A 161 5.77 8.31 11.51
CA ILE A 161 6.29 8.57 10.17
C ILE A 161 5.12 8.44 9.20
N SER A 162 4.78 9.53 8.54
CA SER A 162 3.79 9.52 7.46
C SER A 162 4.53 9.60 6.14
N SER A 163 4.61 8.49 5.40
CA SER A 163 5.21 8.44 4.07
C SER A 163 4.17 8.72 2.98
N SER A 164 4.62 9.39 1.93
CA SER A 164 3.85 9.56 0.70
C SER A 164 4.85 9.61 -0.44
N THR A 165 5.14 8.44 -1.01
CA THR A 165 6.13 8.23 -2.05
C THR A 165 5.52 7.44 -3.22
N ALA A 166 4.29 7.85 -3.58
CA ALA A 166 3.47 7.19 -4.59
C ALA A 166 3.37 5.67 -4.33
N CYS A 167 3.58 4.85 -5.35
CA CYS A 167 3.43 3.39 -5.26
C CYS A 167 4.37 2.72 -4.25
N THR A 168 5.50 3.36 -3.89
CA THR A 168 6.47 2.80 -2.93
C THR A 168 6.14 3.12 -1.46
N THR A 169 5.04 3.83 -1.20
CA THR A 169 4.67 4.30 0.14
C THR A 169 4.64 3.18 1.19
N GLY A 170 3.98 2.07 0.90
CA GLY A 170 3.88 0.92 1.81
C GLY A 170 5.23 0.27 2.09
N SER A 171 6.00 -0.01 1.04
CA SER A 171 7.34 -0.58 1.16
C SER A 171 8.29 0.32 1.94
N GLN A 172 8.27 1.63 1.66
CA GLN A 172 9.10 2.59 2.40
C GLN A 172 8.64 2.75 3.85
N SER A 173 7.34 2.67 4.13
CA SER A 173 6.83 2.63 5.51
C SER A 173 7.41 1.45 6.29
N ILE A 174 7.44 0.26 5.68
CA ILE A 174 8.05 -0.94 6.27
C ILE A 174 9.55 -0.72 6.47
N GLY A 175 10.24 -0.16 5.47
CA GLY A 175 11.66 0.13 5.54
C GLY A 175 12.04 1.13 6.64
N PHE A 176 11.32 2.24 6.75
CA PHE A 176 11.55 3.22 7.82
C PHE A 176 11.21 2.67 9.20
N GLY A 177 10.20 1.80 9.30
CA GLY A 177 9.90 1.06 10.53
C GLY A 177 11.01 0.09 10.89
N TYR A 178 11.55 -0.65 9.89
CA TYR A 178 12.71 -1.51 10.06
C TYR A 178 13.91 -0.74 10.63
N GLU A 179 14.27 0.39 10.03
CA GLU A 179 15.37 1.22 10.53
C GLU A 179 15.11 1.71 11.96
N ALA A 180 13.87 2.13 12.27
CA ALA A 180 13.52 2.60 13.61
C ALA A 180 13.70 1.50 14.67
N VAL A 181 13.34 0.26 14.36
CA VAL A 181 13.53 -0.88 15.28
C VAL A 181 14.99 -1.34 15.31
N LYS A 182 15.62 -1.47 14.15
CA LYS A 182 17.03 -1.88 14.01
C LYS A 182 17.98 -1.01 14.85
N TYR A 183 17.78 0.29 14.79
CA TYR A 183 18.63 1.24 15.51
C TYR A 183 18.15 1.56 16.95
N GLY A 184 17.17 0.81 17.46
CA GLY A 184 16.68 0.94 18.85
C GLY A 184 15.92 2.23 19.14
N LEU A 185 15.39 2.91 18.11
CA LEU A 185 14.58 4.13 18.26
C LEU A 185 13.15 3.79 18.72
N GLN A 186 12.68 2.59 18.41
CA GLN A 186 11.43 2.00 18.87
C GLN A 186 11.63 0.50 19.11
N ASP A 187 10.85 -0.11 19.99
CA ASP A 187 10.89 -1.57 20.19
C ASP A 187 10.00 -2.30 19.19
N ALA A 188 8.93 -1.60 18.74
CA ALA A 188 8.01 -2.09 17.75
C ALA A 188 7.48 -0.95 16.86
N MET A 189 7.11 -1.29 15.62
CA MET A 189 6.53 -0.37 14.65
C MET A 189 5.38 -1.03 13.90
N LEU A 190 4.24 -0.36 13.82
CA LEU A 190 3.16 -0.68 12.89
C LEU A 190 3.47 0.00 11.56
N CYS A 191 3.65 -0.80 10.51
CA CYS A 191 4.11 -0.31 9.21
C CYS A 191 3.18 -0.72 8.10
N GLY A 192 2.88 0.21 7.18
CA GLY A 192 2.02 -0.13 6.06
C GLY A 192 1.59 1.05 5.21
N GLY A 193 0.54 0.83 4.44
CA GLY A 193 -0.07 1.84 3.58
C GLY A 193 -1.53 1.52 3.28
N ALA A 194 -2.28 2.54 2.92
CA ALA A 194 -3.66 2.42 2.47
C ALA A 194 -3.96 3.45 1.38
N ASP A 195 -4.73 3.05 0.39
CA ASP A 195 -5.35 3.95 -0.56
C ASP A 195 -6.77 3.49 -0.88
N GLU A 196 -7.66 4.45 -1.14
CA GLU A 196 -9.03 4.23 -1.53
C GLU A 196 -9.21 4.45 -3.02
N TYR A 197 -10.22 3.82 -3.59
CA TYR A 197 -10.64 4.06 -4.95
C TYR A 197 -11.40 5.39 -5.08
N ASP A 198 -11.06 6.15 -6.11
CA ASP A 198 -11.88 7.24 -6.66
C ASP A 198 -11.61 7.35 -8.16
N THR A 199 -12.63 7.66 -8.96
CA THR A 199 -12.51 7.76 -10.43
C THR A 199 -11.53 8.87 -10.84
N THR A 200 -11.31 9.88 -10.01
CA THR A 200 -10.29 10.91 -10.26
C THR A 200 -8.88 10.32 -10.31
N THR A 201 -8.61 9.27 -9.53
CA THR A 201 -7.32 8.54 -9.58
C THR A 201 -7.18 7.79 -10.92
N VAL A 202 -8.26 7.15 -11.40
CA VAL A 202 -8.26 6.51 -12.71
C VAL A 202 -7.97 7.54 -13.80
N ALA A 203 -8.65 8.71 -13.78
CA ALA A 203 -8.48 9.76 -14.76
C ALA A 203 -7.05 10.28 -14.87
N VAL A 204 -6.29 10.33 -13.78
CA VAL A 204 -4.87 10.71 -13.81
C VAL A 204 -4.04 9.74 -14.64
N PHE A 205 -4.17 8.43 -14.39
CA PHE A 205 -3.41 7.40 -15.12
C PHE A 205 -3.92 7.20 -16.55
N ASP A 206 -5.20 7.45 -16.78
CA ASP A 206 -5.81 7.42 -18.11
C ASP A 206 -5.24 8.52 -18.99
N ASN A 207 -5.15 9.75 -18.47
CA ASN A 207 -4.50 10.87 -19.16
C ASN A 207 -3.01 10.63 -19.45
N LEU A 208 -2.34 9.79 -18.65
CA LEU A 208 -0.98 9.36 -18.89
C LEU A 208 -0.89 8.20 -19.89
N LEU A 209 -2.01 7.74 -20.45
CA LEU A 209 -2.10 6.56 -21.32
C LEU A 209 -1.49 5.31 -20.68
N ALA A 210 -1.59 5.21 -19.36
CA ALA A 210 -1.00 4.15 -18.57
C ALA A 210 -2.01 3.08 -18.13
N CYS A 211 -3.32 3.36 -18.24
CA CYS A 211 -4.39 2.44 -17.88
C CYS A 211 -4.64 1.36 -18.95
N SER A 212 -5.11 0.20 -18.48
CA SER A 212 -5.64 -0.85 -19.35
C SER A 212 -7.00 -0.46 -19.91
N THR A 213 -7.17 -0.55 -21.23
CA THR A 213 -8.41 -0.22 -21.94
C THR A 213 -8.88 -1.32 -22.89
N ALA A 214 -7.98 -2.20 -23.33
CA ALA A 214 -8.32 -3.27 -24.28
C ALA A 214 -9.15 -4.40 -23.64
N PHE A 215 -9.28 -4.44 -22.32
CA PHE A 215 -9.97 -5.48 -21.57
C PHE A 215 -11.20 -4.98 -20.81
N ASN A 216 -11.76 -3.83 -21.17
CA ASN A 216 -12.93 -3.25 -20.52
C ASN A 216 -14.12 -4.24 -20.43
N ASP A 217 -14.32 -5.04 -21.46
CA ASP A 217 -15.39 -6.06 -21.52
C ASP A 217 -15.01 -7.39 -20.84
N THR A 218 -13.76 -7.55 -20.44
CA THR A 218 -13.24 -8.76 -19.81
C THR A 218 -12.33 -8.44 -18.62
N PRO A 219 -12.85 -7.77 -17.57
CA PRO A 219 -12.05 -7.19 -16.48
C PRO A 219 -11.13 -8.19 -15.77
N HIS A 220 -11.56 -9.47 -15.65
CA HIS A 220 -10.75 -10.52 -15.05
C HIS A 220 -9.49 -10.91 -15.84
N ARG A 221 -9.30 -10.36 -17.06
CA ARG A 221 -8.14 -10.63 -17.92
C ARG A 221 -7.08 -9.54 -17.83
N THR A 222 -7.27 -8.51 -17.05
CA THR A 222 -6.35 -7.40 -16.85
C THR A 222 -6.25 -7.06 -15.35
N PRO A 223 -5.12 -6.46 -14.89
CA PRO A 223 -3.85 -6.23 -15.60
C PRO A 223 -3.11 -7.56 -15.85
N ARG A 224 -2.14 -7.51 -16.74
CA ARG A 224 -1.40 -8.69 -17.21
C ARG A 224 0.11 -8.47 -17.06
N PRO A 225 0.66 -8.43 -15.83
CA PRO A 225 2.08 -8.17 -15.63
C PRO A 225 2.95 -9.12 -16.46
N PHE A 226 3.96 -8.56 -17.13
CA PHE A 226 4.92 -9.24 -18.00
C PHE A 226 4.34 -9.97 -19.24
N ASP A 227 3.03 -10.01 -19.40
CA ASP A 227 2.38 -10.65 -20.55
C ASP A 227 2.58 -9.80 -21.84
N LYS A 228 2.67 -10.48 -22.99
CA LYS A 228 2.81 -9.81 -24.29
C LYS A 228 1.60 -8.96 -24.68
N GLN A 229 0.42 -9.31 -24.17
CA GLN A 229 -0.83 -8.61 -24.44
C GLN A 229 -1.15 -7.54 -23.37
N ARG A 230 -0.23 -7.27 -22.42
CA ARG A 230 -0.46 -6.22 -21.45
C ARG A 230 -0.60 -4.86 -22.14
N ASP A 231 -1.50 -4.05 -21.64
CA ASP A 231 -1.82 -2.76 -22.26
C ASP A 231 -1.84 -1.59 -21.26
N GLY A 232 -1.71 -1.88 -19.96
CA GLY A 232 -1.67 -0.86 -18.93
C GLY A 232 -2.02 -1.39 -17.54
N LEU A 233 -1.93 -0.52 -16.56
CA LEU A 233 -2.31 -0.82 -15.17
C LEU A 233 -3.84 -0.77 -14.99
N VAL A 234 -4.31 -1.38 -13.93
CA VAL A 234 -5.67 -1.20 -13.41
C VAL A 234 -5.55 -0.59 -12.03
N VAL A 235 -6.18 0.56 -11.81
CA VAL A 235 -6.21 1.20 -10.48
C VAL A 235 -6.96 0.31 -9.49
N GLY A 236 -6.45 0.19 -8.27
CA GLY A 236 -7.06 -0.58 -7.21
C GLY A 236 -7.02 0.16 -5.87
N GLU A 237 -7.69 -0.41 -4.88
CA GLU A 237 -7.72 0.07 -3.50
C GLU A 237 -7.33 -1.02 -2.51
N GLY A 238 -7.00 -0.62 -1.29
CA GLY A 238 -6.73 -1.55 -0.22
C GLY A 238 -5.86 -0.97 0.89
N ALA A 239 -5.49 -1.82 1.83
CA ALA A 239 -4.55 -1.51 2.89
C ALA A 239 -3.75 -2.75 3.29
N GLY A 240 -2.51 -2.55 3.69
CA GLY A 240 -1.68 -3.59 4.30
C GLY A 240 -0.97 -3.05 5.53
N CYS A 241 -0.80 -3.90 6.53
CA CYS A 241 -0.08 -3.56 7.76
C CYS A 241 0.72 -4.77 8.25
N VAL A 242 1.96 -4.51 8.67
CA VAL A 242 2.80 -5.45 9.40
C VAL A 242 3.21 -4.85 10.75
N LEU A 243 3.36 -5.70 11.75
CA LEU A 243 4.01 -5.34 13.02
C LEU A 243 5.45 -5.81 12.97
N LEU A 244 6.36 -4.84 13.02
CA LEU A 244 7.79 -5.07 13.18
C LEU A 244 8.17 -4.96 14.64
N GLU A 245 8.97 -5.90 15.14
CA GLU A 245 9.48 -5.91 16.49
C GLU A 245 10.98 -6.24 16.51
N SER A 246 11.69 -5.73 17.51
CA SER A 246 13.01 -6.28 17.77
C SER A 246 12.89 -7.76 18.16
N TYR A 247 13.80 -8.58 17.65
CA TYR A 247 13.79 -10.03 17.92
C TYR A 247 13.74 -10.35 19.41
N ASP A 248 14.53 -9.63 20.20
CA ASP A 248 14.58 -9.85 21.65
C ASP A 248 13.26 -9.50 22.35
N PHE A 249 12.59 -8.42 21.94
CA PHE A 249 11.29 -8.05 22.46
C PHE A 249 10.22 -9.09 22.07
N ALA A 250 10.19 -9.51 20.80
CA ALA A 250 9.27 -10.53 20.30
C ALA A 250 9.45 -11.87 21.06
N ARG A 251 10.69 -12.31 21.23
CA ARG A 251 11.03 -13.55 21.96
C ARG A 251 10.65 -13.47 23.44
N LYS A 252 10.91 -12.34 24.09
CA LYS A 252 10.57 -12.12 25.50
C LYS A 252 9.10 -12.23 25.79
N ARG A 253 8.23 -11.77 24.85
CA ARG A 253 6.78 -11.86 25.01
C ARG A 253 6.15 -13.13 24.41
N GLY A 254 6.96 -14.03 23.81
CA GLY A 254 6.47 -15.25 23.19
C GLY A 254 5.70 -15.05 21.89
N ALA A 255 6.01 -13.98 21.13
CA ALA A 255 5.36 -13.70 19.87
C ALA A 255 5.69 -14.75 18.80
N PRO A 256 4.75 -15.08 17.90
CA PRO A 256 5.07 -15.82 16.69
C PRO A 256 6.00 -14.98 15.82
N ILE A 257 6.97 -15.60 15.18
CA ILE A 257 7.84 -14.94 14.20
C ILE A 257 7.42 -15.45 12.82
N LEU A 258 6.87 -14.55 12.00
CA LEU A 258 6.40 -14.86 10.64
C LEU A 258 7.52 -14.74 9.61
N GLY A 259 8.50 -13.89 9.88
CA GLY A 259 9.65 -13.65 9.03
C GLY A 259 10.60 -12.63 9.67
N GLU A 260 11.74 -12.41 9.05
CA GLU A 260 12.74 -11.42 9.46
C GLU A 260 12.99 -10.45 8.31
N VAL A 261 13.00 -9.16 8.61
CA VAL A 261 13.42 -8.13 7.65
C VAL A 261 14.91 -7.93 7.84
N ILE A 262 15.69 -8.32 6.86
CA ILE A 262 17.16 -8.32 6.93
C ILE A 262 17.81 -7.14 6.23
N GLY A 263 17.08 -6.42 5.36
CA GLY A 263 17.59 -5.25 4.67
C GLY A 263 16.48 -4.38 4.10
N PHE A 264 16.83 -3.12 3.86
CA PHE A 264 15.99 -2.14 3.19
C PHE A 264 16.87 -1.13 2.45
N TRP A 265 16.42 -0.73 1.27
CA TRP A 265 17.05 0.35 0.54
C TRP A 265 16.06 1.14 -0.28
N CYS A 266 16.26 2.44 -0.36
CA CYS A 266 15.56 3.31 -1.29
C CYS A 266 16.53 4.37 -1.83
N ASN A 267 16.34 4.75 -3.09
CA ASN A 267 17.09 5.82 -3.76
C ASN A 267 16.23 6.50 -4.80
N ASN A 268 16.74 7.59 -5.34
CA ASN A 268 16.15 8.30 -6.47
C ASN A 268 17.11 8.23 -7.67
N ASN A 269 16.59 8.04 -8.86
CA ASN A 269 17.39 7.99 -10.10
C ASN A 269 17.76 9.38 -10.64
N GLY A 270 17.19 10.46 -10.09
CA GLY A 270 17.45 11.85 -10.50
C GLY A 270 17.02 12.21 -11.92
N GLY A 271 16.21 11.36 -12.54
CA GLY A 271 15.77 11.51 -13.93
C GLY A 271 14.33 11.99 -14.07
N ASP A 272 13.61 11.42 -15.04
CA ASP A 272 12.21 11.71 -15.31
C ASP A 272 11.30 11.31 -14.14
N LEU A 273 10.19 12.04 -13.95
CA LEU A 273 9.24 11.78 -12.86
C LEU A 273 8.40 10.52 -13.08
N ILE A 274 8.18 10.11 -14.32
CA ILE A 274 7.21 9.08 -14.70
C ILE A 274 7.90 7.90 -15.37
N LEU A 275 8.89 8.17 -16.22
CA LEU A 275 9.54 7.12 -16.99
C LEU A 275 10.48 6.29 -16.11
N PRO A 276 10.29 4.96 -16.09
CA PRO A 276 11.16 4.08 -15.32
C PRO A 276 12.58 4.10 -15.88
N ASN A 277 13.56 4.01 -14.98
CA ASN A 277 14.98 3.97 -15.33
C ASN A 277 15.59 2.63 -14.91
N ARG A 278 16.03 1.85 -15.90
CA ARG A 278 16.62 0.52 -15.69
C ARG A 278 17.81 0.56 -14.72
N ASP A 279 18.72 1.51 -14.93
CA ASP A 279 19.95 1.57 -14.14
C ASP A 279 19.66 1.98 -12.71
N GLY A 280 18.69 2.92 -12.48
CA GLY A 280 18.23 3.29 -11.16
C GLY A 280 17.57 2.13 -10.40
N ILE A 281 16.75 1.31 -11.10
CA ILE A 281 16.17 0.09 -10.49
C ILE A 281 17.27 -0.94 -10.20
N THR A 282 18.19 -1.16 -11.14
CA THR A 282 19.34 -2.07 -10.94
C THR A 282 20.16 -1.68 -9.71
N ASP A 283 20.43 -0.38 -9.55
CA ASP A 283 21.18 0.14 -8.39
C ASP A 283 20.41 -0.03 -7.09
N THR A 284 19.08 0.19 -7.12
CA THR A 284 18.23 -0.06 -5.94
C THR A 284 18.33 -1.50 -5.47
N ILE A 285 18.22 -2.46 -6.40
CA ILE A 285 18.32 -3.89 -6.09
C ILE A 285 19.70 -4.24 -5.53
N ARG A 286 20.78 -3.79 -6.17
CA ARG A 286 22.17 -4.05 -5.71
C ARG A 286 22.44 -3.48 -4.33
N LEU A 287 21.97 -2.27 -4.07
CA LEU A 287 22.14 -1.62 -2.78
C LEU A 287 21.29 -2.29 -1.68
N GLY A 288 20.08 -2.76 -2.03
CA GLY A 288 19.26 -3.57 -1.14
C GLY A 288 19.96 -4.88 -0.75
N LEU A 289 20.48 -5.63 -1.72
CA LEU A 289 21.27 -6.85 -1.48
C LEU A 289 22.49 -6.57 -0.61
N LYS A 290 23.25 -5.53 -0.93
CA LYS A 290 24.41 -5.11 -0.12
C LYS A 290 24.00 -4.77 1.32
N ASN A 291 22.88 -4.09 1.52
CA ASN A 291 22.38 -3.75 2.87
C ASN A 291 21.95 -5.01 3.64
N ALA A 292 21.37 -5.99 2.95
CA ALA A 292 20.97 -7.28 3.50
C ALA A 292 22.16 -8.24 3.72
N GLY A 293 23.32 -7.97 3.12
CA GLY A 293 24.48 -8.87 3.15
C GLY A 293 24.30 -10.13 2.32
N LEU A 294 23.47 -10.08 1.26
CA LEU A 294 23.17 -11.21 0.38
C LEU A 294 23.87 -11.10 -0.97
N ALA A 295 24.23 -12.25 -1.52
CA ALA A 295 24.56 -12.41 -2.93
C ALA A 295 23.28 -12.61 -3.77
N PRO A 296 23.29 -12.28 -5.08
CA PRO A 296 22.11 -12.43 -5.93
C PRO A 296 21.55 -13.85 -6.02
N ASP A 297 22.40 -14.86 -5.95
CA ASP A 297 22.04 -16.28 -6.00
C ASP A 297 21.46 -16.85 -4.69
N GLU A 298 21.41 -16.03 -3.64
CA GLU A 298 20.75 -16.36 -2.38
C GLU A 298 19.28 -15.88 -2.34
N VAL A 299 18.77 -15.27 -3.44
CA VAL A 299 17.37 -14.79 -3.53
C VAL A 299 16.55 -15.75 -4.37
N ASP A 300 15.64 -16.48 -3.75
CA ASP A 300 14.77 -17.46 -4.41
C ASP A 300 13.57 -16.82 -5.12
N PHE A 301 13.10 -15.66 -4.66
CA PHE A 301 11.84 -15.09 -5.07
C PHE A 301 11.88 -13.54 -5.10
N VAL A 302 11.32 -12.95 -6.15
CA VAL A 302 11.13 -11.50 -6.31
C VAL A 302 9.66 -11.20 -6.51
N SER A 303 9.06 -10.45 -5.57
CA SER A 303 7.77 -9.78 -5.79
C SER A 303 8.04 -8.46 -6.50
N ALA A 304 7.76 -8.43 -7.80
CA ALA A 304 8.04 -7.29 -8.65
C ALA A 304 6.97 -6.20 -8.55
N HIS A 305 7.31 -4.97 -8.87
CA HIS A 305 6.31 -3.89 -8.99
C HIS A 305 5.28 -4.20 -10.08
N ALA A 306 5.71 -4.63 -11.26
CA ALA A 306 4.90 -5.32 -12.26
C ALA A 306 3.51 -4.69 -12.51
N THR A 307 3.48 -3.43 -12.95
CA THR A 307 2.23 -2.65 -13.14
C THR A 307 1.45 -3.03 -14.39
N ALA A 308 1.97 -3.91 -15.24
CA ALA A 308 1.44 -4.26 -16.56
C ALA A 308 1.50 -3.09 -17.57
N THR A 309 2.21 -2.03 -17.29
CA THR A 309 2.49 -0.98 -18.27
C THR A 309 3.52 -1.47 -19.29
N LYS A 310 3.38 -1.03 -20.54
CA LYS A 310 4.24 -1.52 -21.63
C LYS A 310 5.72 -1.32 -21.35
N MET A 311 6.10 -0.11 -20.95
CA MET A 311 7.51 0.24 -20.69
C MET A 311 7.96 -0.16 -19.28
N GLY A 312 7.09 -0.02 -18.26
CA GLY A 312 7.42 -0.30 -16.88
C GLY A 312 7.92 -1.73 -16.70
N ASP A 313 7.15 -2.69 -17.16
CA ASP A 313 7.47 -4.11 -17.01
C ASP A 313 8.75 -4.52 -17.78
N ILE A 314 9.01 -3.91 -18.98
CA ILE A 314 10.24 -4.19 -19.72
C ILE A 314 11.47 -3.72 -18.93
N VAL A 315 11.42 -2.50 -18.45
CA VAL A 315 12.54 -1.87 -17.73
C VAL A 315 12.83 -2.58 -16.43
N GLU A 316 11.77 -2.95 -15.70
CA GLU A 316 11.89 -3.72 -14.45
C GLU A 316 12.43 -5.12 -14.69
N ALA A 317 11.91 -5.86 -15.68
CA ALA A 317 12.40 -7.19 -16.04
C ALA A 317 13.90 -7.15 -16.43
N GLN A 318 14.32 -6.15 -17.19
CA GLN A 318 15.72 -5.94 -17.54
C GLN A 318 16.59 -5.66 -16.30
N ALA A 319 16.10 -4.86 -15.35
CA ALA A 319 16.84 -4.55 -14.14
C ALA A 319 16.99 -5.79 -13.25
N ILE A 320 15.92 -6.58 -13.10
CA ILE A 320 15.93 -7.84 -12.36
C ILE A 320 16.94 -8.81 -13.00
N HIS A 321 16.86 -9.00 -14.32
CA HIS A 321 17.79 -9.87 -15.05
C HIS A 321 19.25 -9.40 -14.96
N ASN A 322 19.51 -8.09 -14.99
CA ASN A 322 20.87 -7.53 -14.83
C ASN A 322 21.52 -7.85 -13.47
N VAL A 323 20.73 -8.13 -12.45
CA VAL A 323 21.25 -8.44 -11.10
C VAL A 323 21.24 -9.94 -10.83
N TYR A 324 20.14 -10.59 -11.15
CA TYR A 324 19.90 -11.99 -10.74
C TYR A 324 20.08 -13.02 -11.87
N GLY A 325 20.19 -12.57 -13.14
CA GLY A 325 20.06 -13.48 -14.28
C GLY A 325 18.67 -14.13 -14.30
N ASP A 326 18.64 -15.44 -14.51
CA ASP A 326 17.40 -16.23 -14.57
C ASP A 326 17.12 -16.98 -13.24
N HIS A 327 17.82 -16.62 -12.16
CA HIS A 327 17.80 -17.42 -10.93
C HIS A 327 16.46 -17.35 -10.17
N PRO A 328 15.92 -16.16 -9.75
CA PRO A 328 14.75 -16.12 -8.89
C PRO A 328 13.43 -16.36 -9.64
N TYR A 329 12.46 -16.90 -8.94
CA TYR A 329 11.07 -16.80 -9.40
C TYR A 329 10.60 -15.36 -9.27
N VAL A 330 10.00 -14.82 -10.34
CA VAL A 330 9.49 -13.44 -10.38
C VAL A 330 7.98 -13.47 -10.55
N THR A 331 7.27 -12.73 -9.71
CA THR A 331 5.79 -12.58 -9.80
C THR A 331 5.37 -11.14 -9.59
N GLY A 332 4.13 -10.84 -9.99
CA GLY A 332 3.45 -9.57 -9.73
C GLY A 332 2.01 -9.81 -9.31
N LEU A 333 1.68 -9.59 -8.05
CA LEU A 333 0.34 -9.83 -7.51
C LEU A 333 -0.72 -8.88 -8.09
N LYS A 334 -0.30 -7.77 -8.68
CA LYS A 334 -1.21 -6.80 -9.33
C LYS A 334 -2.06 -7.43 -10.44
N GLY A 335 -1.62 -8.54 -11.04
CA GLY A 335 -2.41 -9.32 -11.98
C GLY A 335 -3.75 -9.81 -11.43
N TYR A 336 -3.86 -9.97 -10.12
CA TYR A 336 -5.09 -10.43 -9.45
C TYR A 336 -5.93 -9.29 -8.87
N MET A 337 -5.30 -8.23 -8.38
CA MET A 337 -5.97 -7.18 -7.58
C MET A 337 -5.92 -5.78 -8.17
N GLY A 338 -5.22 -5.59 -9.30
CA GLY A 338 -4.89 -4.26 -9.78
C GLY A 338 -3.77 -3.60 -8.97
N HIS A 339 -3.46 -2.37 -9.29
CA HIS A 339 -2.46 -1.57 -8.60
C HIS A 339 -3.11 -0.78 -7.46
N THR A 340 -2.93 -1.22 -6.23
CA THR A 340 -3.52 -0.62 -5.03
C THR A 340 -2.72 0.59 -4.52
N MET A 341 -2.05 1.29 -5.41
CA MET A 341 -1.31 2.54 -5.17
C MET A 341 -0.28 2.40 -4.03
N GLY A 342 -0.27 3.31 -3.07
CA GLY A 342 0.69 3.31 -1.97
C GLY A 342 0.52 2.16 -0.99
N SER A 343 -0.58 1.42 -1.05
CA SER A 343 -0.77 0.23 -0.22
C SER A 343 -0.13 -1.03 -0.81
N CYS A 344 0.19 -1.06 -2.13
CA CYS A 344 0.59 -2.28 -2.82
C CYS A 344 1.81 -2.96 -2.17
N GLY A 345 2.87 -2.22 -1.86
CA GLY A 345 4.06 -2.81 -1.25
C GLY A 345 3.90 -3.26 0.21
N ALA A 346 2.75 -2.98 0.83
CA ALA A 346 2.42 -3.51 2.15
C ALA A 346 1.45 -4.70 2.08
N ILE A 347 0.70 -4.82 0.98
CA ILE A 347 -0.20 -5.96 0.71
C ILE A 347 0.59 -7.13 0.13
N GLU A 348 1.47 -6.87 -0.85
CA GLU A 348 2.33 -7.85 -1.53
C GLU A 348 3.43 -8.40 -0.64
#